data_3074e9911c31697ff87511eb033cd642
#
_entry.id   3074e9911c31697ff87511eb033cd642
#
_cell.length_a   1.000
_cell.length_b   1.000
_cell.length_c   1.000
_cell.angle_alpha   90.00
_cell.angle_beta   90.00
_cell.angle_gamma   90.00
#
_symmetry.space_group_name_H-M   'P 1'
#
loop_
_entity.id
_entity.type
_entity.pdbx_description
1 polymer ?
#
loop_
_entity_poly.entity_id
_entity_poly.type
_entity_poly.pdbx_seq_one_letter_code
_entity_poly.pdbx_strand_id
1 'polypeptide(L)'
;MGIINHEQKTIIMSSDQETPQEGKYIYGIIRHKGPIDFGNIGIGYRADLVYGITFRDICAIVSNSPVIQYEARRVNMTTHEKVLEEIMKKFSVLPVRFSTISEHDDDSGILKILENEYKKFDDLLTKMEGRKELGLKILAHDAEIYEGIIEKYDEIRAMRGKLMNLPADKTHFQRMKIGEMVAEALKKETENYKTLILDVLNPLSEDVKINDNYGEMMILNAAFLIKNVTEPDFDKAVNDLDTKYGRFMTFKYVGTLPPYNFVNLVINTKGV
;
A
#
# COMPACT_ATOMS: atom_id res chain seq x y z
N MET A 1 21.43 -65.34 34.16
CA MET A 1 22.63 -64.56 34.00
C MET A 1 22.70 -64.21 32.49
N GLY A 2 22.20 -63.04 32.12
CA GLY A 2 22.16 -62.58 30.72
C GLY A 2 22.32 -61.07 30.76
N ILE A 3 23.51 -60.66 30.28
CA ILE A 3 23.92 -59.25 30.23
C ILE A 3 23.35 -58.65 28.95
N ILE A 4 22.49 -57.67 29.07
CA ILE A 4 21.97 -56.88 27.94
C ILE A 4 22.91 -55.68 27.76
N ASN A 5 23.66 -55.65 26.65
CA ASN A 5 24.45 -54.51 26.20
C ASN A 5 23.51 -53.49 25.55
N HIS A 6 23.37 -52.29 26.14
CA HIS A 6 22.80 -51.11 25.50
C HIS A 6 23.91 -50.41 24.72
N GLU A 7 23.95 -50.55 23.40
CA GLU A 7 24.67 -49.67 22.51
C GLU A 7 23.94 -48.33 22.44
N GLN A 8 24.54 -47.32 23.05
CA GLN A 8 24.13 -45.91 22.83
C GLN A 8 24.59 -45.49 21.43
N LYS A 9 23.64 -45.44 20.50
CA LYS A 9 23.83 -44.76 19.21
C LYS A 9 23.89 -43.26 19.46
N THR A 10 25.08 -42.70 19.49
CA THR A 10 25.30 -41.25 19.43
C THR A 10 24.89 -40.76 18.05
N ILE A 11 23.73 -40.09 17.98
CA ILE A 11 23.31 -39.38 16.76
C ILE A 11 24.15 -38.11 16.71
N ILE A 12 25.19 -38.12 15.88
CA ILE A 12 25.92 -36.91 15.49
C ILE A 12 24.97 -36.14 14.55
N MET A 13 24.28 -35.14 15.09
CA MET A 13 23.62 -34.12 14.27
C MET A 13 24.72 -33.33 13.59
N SER A 14 24.94 -33.54 12.31
CA SER A 14 25.72 -32.65 11.46
C SER A 14 24.96 -31.35 11.29
N SER A 15 25.32 -30.33 12.04
CA SER A 15 24.83 -28.97 11.87
C SER A 15 25.68 -28.24 10.83
N ASP A 16 25.69 -28.70 9.59
CA ASP A 16 26.07 -27.85 8.46
C ASP A 16 24.83 -27.09 7.99
N GLN A 17 24.33 -26.20 8.84
CA GLN A 17 23.52 -25.09 8.34
C GLN A 17 24.53 -24.08 7.78
N GLU A 18 24.72 -24.11 6.45
CA GLU A 18 25.41 -23.03 5.74
C GLU A 18 24.76 -21.72 6.19
N THR A 19 25.57 -20.83 6.79
CA THR A 19 25.13 -19.47 7.11
C THR A 19 24.71 -18.82 5.80
N PRO A 20 23.47 -18.28 5.69
CA PRO A 20 23.04 -17.66 4.46
C PRO A 20 24.02 -16.58 4.03
N GLN A 21 24.30 -16.49 2.73
CA GLN A 21 25.09 -15.40 2.17
C GLN A 21 24.53 -14.06 2.65
N GLU A 22 25.38 -13.13 3.10
CA GLU A 22 24.99 -11.78 3.44
C GLU A 22 24.90 -10.90 2.20
N GLY A 23 24.01 -9.91 2.24
CA GLY A 23 23.79 -8.92 1.20
C GLY A 23 23.23 -7.62 1.76
N LYS A 24 22.70 -6.76 0.89
CA LYS A 24 22.09 -5.48 1.27
C LYS A 24 20.62 -5.45 0.90
N TYR A 25 19.74 -5.35 1.90
CA TYR A 25 18.32 -5.07 1.70
C TYR A 25 18.11 -3.60 1.36
N ILE A 26 17.35 -3.28 0.31
CA ILE A 26 17.17 -1.92 -0.19
C ILE A 26 15.75 -1.45 0.15
N TYR A 27 15.62 -0.34 0.86
CA TYR A 27 14.32 0.26 1.23
C TYR A 27 13.87 1.32 0.24
N GLY A 28 14.76 2.22 -0.14
CA GLY A 28 14.43 3.34 -1.01
C GLY A 28 15.66 4.12 -1.46
N ILE A 29 15.44 5.04 -2.40
CA ILE A 29 16.46 5.96 -2.92
C ILE A 29 16.06 7.38 -2.54
N ILE A 30 16.99 8.17 -2.05
CA ILE A 30 16.81 9.59 -1.68
C ILE A 30 17.86 10.47 -2.33
N ARG A 31 17.63 11.79 -2.31
CA ARG A 31 18.65 12.78 -2.65
C ARG A 31 19.40 13.16 -1.36
N HIS A 32 20.66 12.73 -1.24
CA HIS A 32 21.50 13.03 -0.08
C HIS A 32 22.99 12.86 -0.40
N LYS A 33 23.82 13.68 0.25
CA LYS A 33 25.29 13.61 0.15
C LYS A 33 25.88 13.32 1.52
N GLY A 34 26.81 12.38 1.55
CA GLY A 34 27.53 12.03 2.77
C GLY A 34 26.87 10.94 3.64
N PRO A 35 27.45 10.65 4.78
CA PRO A 35 26.95 9.61 5.68
C PRO A 35 25.59 9.95 6.26
N ILE A 36 24.72 8.95 6.37
CA ILE A 36 23.42 9.04 7.03
C ILE A 36 23.04 7.68 7.59
N ASP A 37 22.38 7.67 8.76
CA ASP A 37 21.75 6.49 9.32
C ASP A 37 20.37 6.80 9.92
N PHE A 38 19.59 5.76 10.13
CA PHE A 38 18.25 5.80 10.69
C PHE A 38 18.11 4.90 11.93
N GLY A 39 19.23 4.37 12.44
CA GLY A 39 19.27 3.49 13.61
C GLY A 39 18.98 2.03 13.28
N ASN A 40 18.87 1.22 14.33
CA ASN A 40 18.76 -0.23 14.25
C ASN A 40 17.31 -0.69 14.05
N ILE A 41 16.75 -0.39 12.88
CA ILE A 41 15.36 -0.67 12.51
C ILE A 41 15.24 -1.55 11.26
N GLY A 42 16.32 -2.23 10.88
CA GLY A 42 16.40 -3.06 9.68
C GLY A 42 15.44 -4.24 9.70
N ILE A 43 15.17 -4.78 8.48
CA ILE A 43 14.24 -5.89 8.27
C ILE A 43 14.72 -7.17 8.96
N GLY A 44 13.76 -8.04 9.27
CA GLY A 44 14.01 -9.28 9.99
C GLY A 44 14.15 -9.04 11.50
N TYR A 45 14.49 -10.10 12.25
CA TYR A 45 14.57 -10.02 13.71
C TYR A 45 15.93 -9.57 14.23
N ARG A 46 16.87 -9.22 13.34
CA ARG A 46 18.25 -8.86 13.68
C ARG A 46 18.38 -7.40 14.11
N ALA A 47 17.41 -6.57 13.73
CA ALA A 47 17.45 -5.12 13.93
C ALA A 47 18.78 -4.49 13.45
N ASP A 48 19.18 -4.84 12.21
CA ASP A 48 20.41 -4.30 11.61
C ASP A 48 20.31 -2.79 11.44
N LEU A 49 21.47 -2.11 11.45
CA LEU A 49 21.54 -0.68 11.18
C LEU A 49 21.02 -0.37 9.78
N VAL A 50 20.13 0.60 9.69
CA VAL A 50 19.66 1.18 8.42
C VAL A 50 20.50 2.41 8.13
N TYR A 51 21.19 2.43 6.98
CA TYR A 51 22.14 3.48 6.62
C TYR A 51 22.13 3.77 5.12
N GLY A 52 22.81 4.84 4.73
CA GLY A 52 22.90 5.29 3.36
C GLY A 52 24.21 4.94 2.67
N ILE A 53 24.10 4.43 1.43
CA ILE A 53 25.23 4.28 0.48
C ILE A 53 25.03 5.32 -0.62
N THR A 54 25.98 6.24 -0.76
CA THR A 54 25.85 7.43 -1.61
C THR A 54 26.72 7.32 -2.85
N PHE A 55 26.12 7.64 -4.01
CA PHE A 55 26.80 7.88 -5.28
C PHE A 55 26.44 9.28 -5.79
N ARG A 56 27.42 10.18 -5.88
CA ARG A 56 27.24 11.61 -6.21
C ARG A 56 26.30 12.31 -5.21
N ASP A 57 25.04 12.53 -5.57
CA ASP A 57 24.03 13.22 -4.78
C ASP A 57 22.76 12.37 -4.57
N ILE A 58 22.79 11.10 -4.96
CA ILE A 58 21.74 10.13 -4.65
C ILE A 58 22.26 9.07 -3.69
N CYS A 59 21.37 8.58 -2.84
CA CYS A 59 21.71 7.69 -1.75
C CYS A 59 20.69 6.56 -1.67
N ALA A 60 21.16 5.31 -1.70
CA ALA A 60 20.33 4.14 -1.41
C ALA A 60 20.31 3.90 0.10
N ILE A 61 19.12 3.75 0.67
CA ILE A 61 18.94 3.40 2.07
C ILE A 61 18.82 1.90 2.18
N VAL A 62 19.73 1.29 2.93
CA VAL A 62 19.95 -0.14 3.02
C VAL A 62 20.14 -0.62 4.47
N SER A 63 20.03 -1.92 4.69
CA SER A 63 20.57 -2.61 5.86
C SER A 63 21.26 -3.90 5.43
N ASN A 64 22.14 -4.43 6.28
CA ASN A 64 22.65 -5.78 6.08
C ASN A 64 21.47 -6.78 6.19
N SER A 65 21.53 -7.84 5.42
CA SER A 65 20.47 -8.85 5.36
C SER A 65 21.01 -10.14 4.76
N PRO A 66 20.60 -11.32 5.24
CA PRO A 66 20.81 -12.53 4.49
C PRO A 66 20.12 -12.44 3.13
N VAL A 67 20.74 -13.03 2.11
CA VAL A 67 20.21 -13.10 0.75
C VAL A 67 19.10 -14.17 0.71
N ILE A 68 17.91 -13.78 1.16
CA ILE A 68 16.72 -14.63 1.19
C ILE A 68 15.52 -13.84 0.65
N GLN A 69 14.54 -14.57 0.13
CA GLN A 69 13.26 -13.94 -0.17
C GLN A 69 12.44 -13.85 1.12
N TYR A 70 12.23 -12.63 1.61
CA TYR A 70 11.35 -12.39 2.76
C TYR A 70 9.91 -12.66 2.39
N GLU A 71 9.24 -13.47 3.21
CA GLU A 71 7.80 -13.66 3.07
C GLU A 71 7.04 -12.37 3.41
N ALA A 72 5.98 -12.09 2.65
CA ALA A 72 5.11 -10.92 2.85
C ALA A 72 4.22 -11.07 4.11
N ARG A 73 4.84 -11.44 5.25
CA ARG A 73 4.17 -11.46 6.56
C ARG A 73 4.00 -10.04 7.08
N ARG A 74 2.94 -9.82 7.84
CA ARG A 74 2.62 -8.50 8.41
C ARG A 74 3.82 -7.87 9.12
N VAL A 75 4.58 -8.62 9.91
CA VAL A 75 5.75 -8.10 10.63
C VAL A 75 6.82 -7.56 9.69
N ASN A 76 7.15 -8.29 8.61
CA ASN A 76 8.16 -7.89 7.65
C ASN A 76 7.70 -6.66 6.84
N MET A 77 6.45 -6.67 6.37
CA MET A 77 5.85 -5.54 5.66
C MET A 77 5.84 -4.29 6.54
N THR A 78 5.38 -4.41 7.79
CA THR A 78 5.35 -3.27 8.73
C THR A 78 6.76 -2.75 9.04
N THR A 79 7.77 -3.61 9.12
CA THR A 79 9.15 -3.15 9.35
C THR A 79 9.67 -2.36 8.14
N HIS A 80 9.44 -2.86 6.93
CA HIS A 80 9.82 -2.15 5.69
C HIS A 80 9.13 -0.78 5.60
N GLU A 81 7.83 -0.72 5.85
CA GLU A 81 7.05 0.53 5.85
C GLU A 81 7.55 1.53 6.92
N LYS A 82 7.85 1.06 8.13
CA LYS A 82 8.41 1.93 9.20
C LYS A 82 9.74 2.57 8.80
N VAL A 83 10.61 1.84 8.11
CA VAL A 83 11.86 2.42 7.60
C VAL A 83 11.57 3.53 6.60
N LEU A 84 10.64 3.31 5.67
CA LEU A 84 10.22 4.33 4.71
C LEU A 84 9.57 5.54 5.38
N GLU A 85 8.73 5.33 6.40
CA GLU A 85 8.15 6.40 7.21
C GLU A 85 9.22 7.25 7.90
N GLU A 86 10.26 6.62 8.48
CA GLU A 86 11.39 7.35 9.09
C GLU A 86 12.17 8.18 8.06
N ILE A 87 12.38 7.64 6.86
CA ILE A 87 13.03 8.36 5.75
C ILE A 87 12.19 9.57 5.35
N MET A 88 10.87 9.37 5.16
CA MET A 88 9.95 10.42 4.69
C MET A 88 9.79 11.59 5.65
N LYS A 89 10.14 11.45 6.92
CA LYS A 89 10.16 12.59 7.86
C LYS A 89 11.11 13.70 7.42
N LYS A 90 12.13 13.38 6.61
CA LYS A 90 13.21 14.31 6.23
C LYS A 90 13.43 14.42 4.72
N PHE A 91 13.05 13.41 3.95
CA PHE A 91 13.40 13.29 2.53
C PHE A 91 12.19 12.87 1.69
N SER A 92 12.16 13.34 0.44
CA SER A 92 11.39 12.66 -0.60
C SER A 92 12.08 11.34 -0.93
N VAL A 93 11.34 10.24 -1.01
CA VAL A 93 11.89 8.90 -1.21
C VAL A 93 11.28 8.26 -2.47
N LEU A 94 12.11 7.56 -3.22
CA LEU A 94 11.65 6.58 -4.20
C LEU A 94 11.59 5.23 -3.49
N PRO A 95 10.40 4.72 -3.15
CA PRO A 95 10.30 3.46 -2.44
C PRO A 95 10.71 2.31 -3.35
N VAL A 96 11.50 1.38 -2.82
CA VAL A 96 11.88 0.15 -3.50
C VAL A 96 10.93 -0.96 -3.08
N ARG A 97 10.64 -1.88 -3.98
CA ARG A 97 9.73 -3.00 -3.71
C ARG A 97 10.23 -3.83 -2.52
N PHE A 98 9.30 -4.26 -1.71
CA PHE A 98 9.56 -5.19 -0.60
C PHE A 98 10.37 -6.42 -1.06
N SER A 99 11.32 -6.86 -0.22
CA SER A 99 12.21 -8.00 -0.47
C SER A 99 13.17 -7.83 -1.65
N THR A 100 13.61 -6.58 -1.92
CA THR A 100 14.68 -6.29 -2.88
C THR A 100 16.02 -6.32 -2.18
N ILE A 101 16.92 -7.25 -2.59
CA ILE A 101 18.21 -7.49 -1.94
C ILE A 101 19.29 -7.56 -3.01
N SER A 102 20.41 -6.86 -2.78
CA SER A 102 21.66 -7.03 -3.53
C SER A 102 22.45 -8.18 -2.93
N GLU A 103 22.97 -9.08 -3.76
CA GLU A 103 23.69 -10.29 -3.33
C GLU A 103 25.13 -10.01 -2.84
N HIS A 104 25.61 -8.77 -2.95
CA HIS A 104 26.93 -8.37 -2.46
C HIS A 104 26.87 -7.98 -0.98
N ASP A 105 27.78 -8.52 -0.19
CA ASP A 105 27.92 -8.21 1.24
C ASP A 105 28.57 -6.83 1.49
N ASP A 106 29.34 -6.34 0.52
CA ASP A 106 29.91 -5.00 0.48
C ASP A 106 29.02 -3.97 -0.23
N ASP A 107 29.46 -2.72 -0.29
CA ASP A 107 28.70 -1.64 -0.91
C ASP A 107 28.80 -1.61 -2.45
N SER A 108 29.65 -2.46 -3.06
CA SER A 108 29.95 -2.42 -4.50
C SER A 108 28.73 -2.66 -5.38
N GLY A 109 27.87 -3.61 -5.00
CA GLY A 109 26.64 -3.91 -5.74
C GLY A 109 25.66 -2.73 -5.72
N ILE A 110 25.53 -2.06 -4.57
CA ILE A 110 24.67 -0.86 -4.47
C ILE A 110 25.25 0.32 -5.27
N LEU A 111 26.57 0.54 -5.19
CA LEU A 111 27.21 1.61 -5.97
C LEU A 111 27.04 1.42 -7.47
N LYS A 112 27.17 0.18 -7.98
CA LYS A 112 26.90 -0.12 -9.40
C LYS A 112 25.44 0.13 -9.79
N ILE A 113 24.48 -0.23 -8.95
CA ILE A 113 23.05 0.06 -9.16
C ILE A 113 22.83 1.57 -9.26
N LEU A 114 23.36 2.34 -8.31
CA LEU A 114 23.24 3.80 -8.29
C LEU A 114 23.90 4.46 -9.51
N GLU A 115 25.06 3.96 -9.95
CA GLU A 115 25.77 4.46 -11.11
C GLU A 115 25.00 4.19 -12.41
N ASN A 116 24.58 2.93 -12.62
CA ASN A 116 23.88 2.50 -13.84
C ASN A 116 22.52 3.17 -14.02
N GLU A 117 21.78 3.38 -12.92
CA GLU A 117 20.41 3.91 -12.93
C GLU A 117 20.38 5.40 -12.51
N TYR A 118 21.54 6.08 -12.41
CA TYR A 118 21.66 7.44 -11.86
C TYR A 118 20.65 8.40 -12.47
N LYS A 119 20.60 8.47 -13.80
CA LYS A 119 19.72 9.41 -14.49
C LYS A 119 18.25 9.14 -14.20
N LYS A 120 17.85 7.89 -14.17
CA LYS A 120 16.46 7.49 -13.88
C LYS A 120 16.08 7.86 -12.45
N PHE A 121 16.96 7.62 -11.47
CA PHE A 121 16.72 8.01 -10.09
C PHE A 121 16.65 9.52 -9.92
N ASP A 122 17.54 10.27 -10.56
CA ASP A 122 17.57 11.73 -10.54
C ASP A 122 16.29 12.33 -11.11
N ASP A 123 15.83 11.85 -12.28
CA ASP A 123 14.58 12.27 -12.90
C ASP A 123 13.36 11.99 -11.99
N LEU A 124 13.29 10.79 -11.38
CA LEU A 124 12.20 10.41 -10.48
C LEU A 124 12.23 11.21 -9.18
N LEU A 125 13.40 11.40 -8.55
CA LEU A 125 13.55 12.20 -7.34
C LEU A 125 13.13 13.65 -7.60
N THR A 126 13.51 14.22 -8.73
CA THR A 126 13.10 15.56 -9.15
C THR A 126 11.58 15.65 -9.33
N LYS A 127 10.97 14.61 -9.94
CA LYS A 127 9.52 14.53 -10.07
C LYS A 127 8.82 14.47 -8.71
N MET A 128 9.41 13.81 -7.71
CA MET A 128 8.80 13.60 -6.39
C MET A 128 9.14 14.71 -5.38
N GLU A 129 10.05 15.62 -5.71
CA GLU A 129 10.46 16.69 -4.82
C GLU A 129 9.29 17.62 -4.46
N GLY A 130 9.09 17.85 -3.15
CA GLY A 130 7.99 18.67 -2.64
C GLY A 130 6.60 18.06 -2.79
N ARG A 131 6.50 16.77 -3.09
CA ARG A 131 5.26 16.01 -3.27
C ARG A 131 5.16 14.85 -2.29
N LYS A 132 3.93 14.41 -2.08
CA LYS A 132 3.60 13.24 -1.26
C LYS A 132 2.40 12.50 -1.82
N GLU A 133 2.29 11.25 -1.45
CA GLU A 133 1.14 10.41 -1.76
C GLU A 133 0.18 10.39 -0.56
N LEU A 134 -1.11 10.59 -0.84
CA LEU A 134 -2.21 10.42 0.10
C LEU A 134 -3.15 9.33 -0.42
N GLY A 135 -3.61 8.48 0.48
CA GLY A 135 -4.54 7.39 0.15
C GLY A 135 -5.95 7.69 0.66
N LEU A 136 -6.97 7.43 -0.16
CA LEU A 136 -8.37 7.54 0.24
C LEU A 136 -9.14 6.30 -0.20
N LYS A 137 -9.76 5.63 0.78
CA LYS A 137 -10.72 4.55 0.55
C LYS A 137 -12.07 4.96 1.11
N ILE A 138 -13.13 4.77 0.32
CA ILE A 138 -14.48 5.13 0.73
C ILE A 138 -15.35 3.90 0.59
N LEU A 139 -16.03 3.55 1.69
CA LEU A 139 -16.92 2.40 1.77
C LEU A 139 -18.32 2.88 2.11
N ALA A 140 -19.31 2.50 1.30
CA ALA A 140 -20.71 2.77 1.61
C ALA A 140 -21.18 1.98 2.85
N HIS A 141 -22.10 2.55 3.59
CA HIS A 141 -22.83 1.85 4.64
C HIS A 141 -24.03 1.17 4.03
N ASP A 142 -24.12 -0.16 4.16
CA ASP A 142 -25.12 -1.00 3.49
C ASP A 142 -26.55 -0.53 3.77
N ALA A 143 -26.92 -0.33 5.03
CA ALA A 143 -28.28 0.04 5.41
C ALA A 143 -28.68 1.40 4.82
N GLU A 144 -27.83 2.39 5.00
CA GLU A 144 -28.08 3.79 4.62
C GLU A 144 -28.13 3.97 3.10
N ILE A 145 -27.27 3.28 2.34
CA ILE A 145 -27.28 3.38 0.87
C ILE A 145 -28.50 2.70 0.26
N TYR A 146 -28.91 1.54 0.81
CA TYR A 146 -30.13 0.85 0.36
C TYR A 146 -31.40 1.63 0.71
N GLU A 147 -31.47 2.23 1.91
CA GLU A 147 -32.58 3.13 2.24
C GLU A 147 -32.66 4.32 1.30
N GLY A 148 -31.52 4.96 1.02
CA GLY A 148 -31.44 6.07 0.06
C GLY A 148 -31.87 5.67 -1.36
N ILE A 149 -31.53 4.45 -1.80
CA ILE A 149 -31.99 3.92 -3.08
C ILE A 149 -33.53 3.76 -3.09
N ILE A 150 -34.09 3.18 -2.02
CA ILE A 150 -35.56 2.99 -1.94
C ILE A 150 -36.30 4.33 -1.91
N GLU A 151 -35.74 5.34 -1.21
CA GLU A 151 -36.32 6.68 -1.18
C GLU A 151 -36.21 7.43 -2.51
N LYS A 152 -35.12 7.28 -3.22
CA LYS A 152 -34.82 7.99 -4.46
C LYS A 152 -35.51 7.41 -5.70
N TYR A 153 -35.68 6.06 -5.75
CA TYR A 153 -36.19 5.34 -6.92
C TYR A 153 -37.63 4.88 -6.70
N ASP A 154 -38.59 5.64 -7.23
CA ASP A 154 -40.03 5.41 -7.05
C ASP A 154 -40.47 4.02 -7.50
N GLU A 155 -39.92 3.50 -8.61
CA GLU A 155 -40.27 2.16 -9.11
C GLU A 155 -39.86 1.06 -8.15
N ILE A 156 -38.65 1.16 -7.54
CA ILE A 156 -38.13 0.23 -6.53
C ILE A 156 -39.03 0.28 -5.30
N ARG A 157 -39.34 1.49 -4.83
CA ARG A 157 -40.21 1.73 -3.68
C ARG A 157 -41.60 1.12 -3.90
N ALA A 158 -42.23 1.39 -5.05
CA ALA A 158 -43.57 0.88 -5.40
C ALA A 158 -43.55 -0.65 -5.50
N MET A 159 -42.54 -1.25 -6.13
CA MET A 159 -42.43 -2.70 -6.25
C MET A 159 -42.21 -3.37 -4.89
N ARG A 160 -41.34 -2.82 -4.05
CA ARG A 160 -41.12 -3.29 -2.66
C ARG A 160 -42.44 -3.27 -1.89
N GLY A 161 -43.19 -2.18 -1.93
CA GLY A 161 -44.48 -2.04 -1.24
C GLY A 161 -45.49 -3.12 -1.66
N LYS A 162 -45.57 -3.44 -2.96
CA LYS A 162 -46.43 -4.51 -3.46
C LYS A 162 -46.02 -5.91 -2.97
N LEU A 163 -44.72 -6.15 -2.79
CA LEU A 163 -44.16 -7.46 -2.43
C LEU A 163 -44.15 -7.71 -0.93
N MET A 164 -44.23 -6.67 -0.09
CA MET A 164 -44.11 -6.83 1.40
C MET A 164 -45.17 -7.76 1.99
N ASN A 165 -46.37 -7.77 1.43
CA ASN A 165 -47.51 -8.53 1.98
C ASN A 165 -47.83 -9.80 1.16
N LEU A 166 -46.98 -10.19 0.21
CA LEU A 166 -47.17 -11.35 -0.63
C LEU A 166 -46.25 -12.51 -0.25
N PRO A 167 -46.73 -13.77 -0.30
CA PRO A 167 -45.93 -14.95 -0.01
C PRO A 167 -44.70 -15.05 -0.95
N ALA A 168 -43.54 -15.42 -0.39
CA ALA A 168 -42.29 -15.47 -1.11
C ALA A 168 -42.29 -16.50 -2.28
N ASP A 169 -42.96 -17.62 -2.08
CA ASP A 169 -43.12 -18.69 -3.07
C ASP A 169 -43.88 -18.24 -4.35
N LYS A 170 -44.82 -17.29 -4.22
CA LYS A 170 -45.61 -16.74 -5.34
C LYS A 170 -44.97 -15.51 -5.98
N THR A 171 -43.87 -14.98 -5.44
CA THR A 171 -43.28 -13.71 -5.88
C THR A 171 -41.81 -13.82 -6.26
N HIS A 172 -41.32 -15.01 -6.53
CA HIS A 172 -39.92 -15.26 -6.81
C HIS A 172 -39.33 -14.37 -7.93
N PHE A 173 -40.00 -14.34 -9.09
CA PHE A 173 -39.58 -13.53 -10.25
C PHE A 173 -39.60 -12.02 -9.93
N GLN A 174 -40.60 -11.54 -9.21
CA GLN A 174 -40.70 -10.13 -8.87
C GLN A 174 -39.60 -9.74 -7.85
N ARG A 175 -39.24 -10.65 -6.92
CA ARG A 175 -38.14 -10.45 -5.99
C ARG A 175 -36.77 -10.46 -6.66
N MET A 176 -36.58 -11.32 -7.69
CA MET A 176 -35.39 -11.27 -8.53
C MET A 176 -35.29 -9.94 -9.26
N LYS A 177 -36.38 -9.50 -9.90
CA LYS A 177 -36.41 -8.24 -10.65
C LYS A 177 -36.13 -7.04 -9.78
N ILE A 178 -36.68 -6.96 -8.56
CA ILE A 178 -36.35 -5.86 -7.63
C ILE A 178 -34.86 -5.92 -7.19
N GLY A 179 -34.33 -7.13 -7.01
CA GLY A 179 -32.89 -7.31 -6.72
C GLY A 179 -31.99 -6.75 -7.83
N GLU A 180 -32.31 -7.04 -9.08
CA GLU A 180 -31.61 -6.50 -10.27
C GLU A 180 -31.71 -4.97 -10.32
N MET A 181 -32.89 -4.40 -10.11
CA MET A 181 -33.12 -2.96 -10.11
C MET A 181 -32.32 -2.26 -8.99
N VAL A 182 -32.27 -2.87 -7.79
CA VAL A 182 -31.48 -2.36 -6.66
C VAL A 182 -30.00 -2.42 -6.96
N ALA A 183 -29.51 -3.51 -7.55
CA ALA A 183 -28.09 -3.65 -7.93
C ALA A 183 -27.67 -2.61 -8.98
N GLU A 184 -28.53 -2.36 -9.98
CA GLU A 184 -28.29 -1.33 -11.00
C GLU A 184 -28.29 0.08 -10.37
N ALA A 185 -29.25 0.36 -9.50
CA ALA A 185 -29.33 1.64 -8.77
C ALA A 185 -28.11 1.83 -7.88
N LEU A 186 -27.66 0.81 -7.17
CA LEU A 186 -26.45 0.86 -6.32
C LEU A 186 -25.22 1.20 -7.16
N LYS A 187 -25.03 0.53 -8.28
CA LYS A 187 -23.91 0.82 -9.20
C LYS A 187 -23.93 2.28 -9.68
N LYS A 188 -25.12 2.80 -10.00
CA LYS A 188 -25.30 4.18 -10.43
C LYS A 188 -24.99 5.17 -9.30
N GLU A 189 -25.47 4.91 -8.07
CA GLU A 189 -25.24 5.81 -6.93
C GLU A 189 -23.77 5.79 -6.50
N THR A 190 -23.11 4.62 -6.50
CA THR A 190 -21.68 4.53 -6.18
C THR A 190 -20.85 5.30 -7.20
N GLU A 191 -21.15 5.24 -8.51
CA GLU A 191 -20.44 6.01 -9.53
C GLU A 191 -20.73 7.52 -9.41
N ASN A 192 -21.96 7.92 -9.07
CA ASN A 192 -22.30 9.32 -8.78
C ASN A 192 -21.47 9.87 -7.61
N TYR A 193 -21.40 9.14 -6.51
CA TYR A 193 -20.59 9.55 -5.35
C TYR A 193 -19.10 9.62 -5.68
N LYS A 194 -18.58 8.62 -6.40
CA LYS A 194 -17.19 8.61 -6.85
C LYS A 194 -16.87 9.85 -7.69
N THR A 195 -17.70 10.17 -8.67
CA THR A 195 -17.54 11.35 -9.53
C THR A 195 -17.53 12.63 -8.69
N LEU A 196 -18.52 12.80 -7.80
CA LEU A 196 -18.65 13.97 -6.94
C LEU A 196 -17.40 14.16 -6.04
N ILE A 197 -16.88 13.09 -5.49
CA ILE A 197 -15.69 13.13 -4.62
C ILE A 197 -14.45 13.51 -5.45
N LEU A 198 -14.28 12.87 -6.61
CA LEU A 198 -13.15 13.17 -7.50
C LEU A 198 -13.20 14.61 -8.06
N ASP A 199 -14.39 15.16 -8.35
CA ASP A 199 -14.54 16.54 -8.80
C ASP A 199 -14.04 17.54 -7.75
N VAL A 200 -14.15 17.21 -6.46
CA VAL A 200 -13.62 18.03 -5.37
C VAL A 200 -12.10 17.85 -5.18
N LEU A 201 -11.60 16.63 -5.26
CA LEU A 201 -10.21 16.31 -4.88
C LEU A 201 -9.21 16.41 -6.04
N ASN A 202 -9.64 16.15 -7.30
CA ASN A 202 -8.77 16.24 -8.47
C ASN A 202 -8.12 17.62 -8.64
N PRO A 203 -8.82 18.76 -8.46
CA PRO A 203 -8.21 20.09 -8.60
C PRO A 203 -7.10 20.37 -7.58
N LEU A 204 -7.08 19.64 -6.44
CA LEU A 204 -6.08 19.74 -5.38
C LEU A 204 -4.89 18.79 -5.59
N SER A 205 -4.93 17.97 -6.64
CA SER A 205 -3.96 16.91 -6.92
C SER A 205 -3.21 17.18 -8.22
N GLU A 206 -1.95 16.74 -8.30
CA GLU A 206 -1.17 16.78 -9.54
C GLU A 206 -1.34 15.52 -10.38
N ASP A 207 -1.59 14.39 -9.74
CA ASP A 207 -1.89 13.11 -10.38
C ASP A 207 -2.79 12.27 -9.48
N VAL A 208 -3.63 11.41 -10.06
CA VAL A 208 -4.55 10.53 -9.32
C VAL A 208 -4.50 9.13 -9.91
N LYS A 209 -4.36 8.14 -9.05
CA LYS A 209 -4.44 6.72 -9.40
C LYS A 209 -5.67 6.11 -8.75
N ILE A 210 -6.59 5.66 -9.58
CA ILE A 210 -7.74 4.87 -9.14
C ILE A 210 -7.29 3.41 -9.13
N ASN A 211 -7.37 2.79 -7.98
CA ASN A 211 -7.06 1.38 -7.75
C ASN A 211 -8.34 0.53 -7.81
N ASP A 212 -8.17 -0.78 -7.93
CA ASP A 212 -9.29 -1.70 -7.93
C ASP A 212 -10.08 -1.64 -6.62
N ASN A 213 -11.40 -1.69 -6.73
CA ASN A 213 -12.30 -1.77 -5.60
C ASN A 213 -12.38 -3.21 -5.08
N TYR A 214 -12.44 -3.34 -3.75
CA TYR A 214 -12.63 -4.63 -3.07
C TYR A 214 -14.09 -4.73 -2.59
N GLY A 215 -14.93 -5.39 -3.39
CA GLY A 215 -16.37 -5.56 -3.10
C GLY A 215 -17.24 -4.41 -3.60
N GLU A 216 -18.56 -4.66 -3.61
CA GLU A 216 -19.57 -3.78 -4.21
C GLU A 216 -19.79 -2.48 -3.40
N MET A 217 -19.51 -2.51 -2.10
CA MET A 217 -19.71 -1.35 -1.23
C MET A 217 -18.52 -0.38 -1.22
N MET A 218 -17.42 -0.69 -1.90
CA MET A 218 -16.31 0.24 -2.05
C MET A 218 -16.60 1.24 -3.18
N ILE A 219 -16.81 2.49 -2.82
CA ILE A 219 -17.09 3.60 -3.74
C ILE A 219 -15.82 4.06 -4.44
N LEU A 220 -14.73 4.19 -3.67
CA LEU A 220 -13.45 4.71 -4.16
C LEU A 220 -12.28 4.03 -3.44
N ASN A 221 -11.26 3.69 -4.21
CA ASN A 221 -9.93 3.34 -3.73
C ASN A 221 -8.92 4.10 -4.60
N ALA A 222 -8.39 5.18 -4.07
CA ALA A 222 -7.53 6.09 -4.84
C ALA A 222 -6.29 6.52 -4.08
N ALA A 223 -5.23 6.78 -4.83
CA ALA A 223 -4.04 7.47 -4.38
C ALA A 223 -3.94 8.82 -5.09
N PHE A 224 -3.58 9.85 -4.35
CA PHE A 224 -3.46 11.22 -4.82
C PHE A 224 -2.03 11.70 -4.63
N LEU A 225 -1.41 12.18 -5.69
CA LEU A 225 -0.13 12.88 -5.63
C LEU A 225 -0.40 14.36 -5.46
N ILE A 226 0.01 14.93 -4.34
CA ILE A 226 -0.21 16.34 -4.04
C ILE A 226 1.11 17.06 -3.77
N LYS A 227 1.12 18.40 -3.93
CA LYS A 227 2.21 19.22 -3.39
C LYS A 227 2.10 19.31 -1.87
N ASN A 228 3.22 19.33 -1.16
CA ASN A 228 3.23 19.47 0.29
C ASN A 228 2.46 20.72 0.77
N VAL A 229 2.54 21.81 -0.01
CA VAL A 229 1.85 23.07 0.31
C VAL A 229 0.32 22.99 0.14
N THR A 230 -0.19 22.02 -0.62
CA THR A 230 -1.64 21.85 -0.87
C THR A 230 -2.29 20.90 0.16
N GLU A 231 -1.50 20.22 1.00
CA GLU A 231 -2.01 19.24 1.98
C GLU A 231 -3.10 19.81 2.91
N PRO A 232 -2.96 21.02 3.50
CA PRO A 232 -4.01 21.56 4.36
C PRO A 232 -5.36 21.78 3.64
N ASP A 233 -5.33 22.16 2.37
CA ASP A 233 -6.53 22.33 1.56
C ASP A 233 -7.15 20.97 1.19
N PHE A 234 -6.31 19.97 0.91
CA PHE A 234 -6.76 18.61 0.65
C PHE A 234 -7.39 17.97 1.89
N ASP A 235 -6.75 18.09 3.05
CA ASP A 235 -7.26 17.61 4.35
C ASP A 235 -8.62 18.24 4.65
N LYS A 236 -8.73 19.56 4.47
CA LYS A 236 -10.00 20.29 4.65
C LYS A 236 -11.08 19.76 3.72
N ALA A 237 -10.77 19.55 2.44
CA ALA A 237 -11.73 19.04 1.46
C ALA A 237 -12.21 17.62 1.82
N VAL A 238 -11.33 16.73 2.26
CA VAL A 238 -11.71 15.39 2.73
C VAL A 238 -12.60 15.47 3.97
N ASN A 239 -12.26 16.31 4.95
CA ASN A 239 -13.07 16.51 6.16
C ASN A 239 -14.45 17.11 5.85
N ASP A 240 -14.54 18.06 4.91
CA ASP A 240 -15.81 18.63 4.48
C ASP A 240 -16.69 17.57 3.78
N LEU A 241 -16.10 16.71 2.97
CA LEU A 241 -16.78 15.55 2.35
C LEU A 241 -17.26 14.54 3.39
N ASP A 242 -16.43 14.19 4.38
CA ASP A 242 -16.80 13.27 5.47
C ASP A 242 -17.91 13.86 6.33
N THR A 243 -17.85 15.14 6.67
CA THR A 243 -18.92 15.84 7.39
C THR A 243 -20.25 15.78 6.63
N LYS A 244 -20.22 15.91 5.31
CA LYS A 244 -21.42 15.92 4.46
C LYS A 244 -21.99 14.55 4.20
N TYR A 245 -21.12 13.55 4.00
CA TYR A 245 -21.52 12.24 3.51
C TYR A 245 -21.24 11.09 4.49
N GLY A 246 -20.57 11.33 5.62
CA GLY A 246 -20.17 10.34 6.62
C GLY A 246 -21.32 9.55 7.22
N ARG A 247 -22.58 10.02 7.09
CA ARG A 247 -23.77 9.23 7.41
C ARG A 247 -23.93 8.01 6.47
N PHE A 248 -23.58 8.18 5.20
CA PHE A 248 -23.82 7.16 4.15
C PHE A 248 -22.58 6.33 3.84
N MET A 249 -21.40 6.80 4.21
CA MET A 249 -20.14 6.15 3.87
C MET A 249 -19.02 6.48 4.85
N THR A 250 -18.05 5.58 4.99
CA THR A 250 -16.85 5.77 5.79
C THR A 250 -15.69 6.22 4.92
N PHE A 251 -15.04 7.33 5.29
CA PHE A 251 -13.81 7.84 4.68
C PHE A 251 -12.59 7.29 5.42
N LYS A 252 -11.80 6.40 4.77
CA LYS A 252 -10.51 5.92 5.29
C LYS A 252 -9.40 6.70 4.59
N TYR A 253 -9.04 7.82 5.19
CA TYR A 253 -8.00 8.72 4.70
C TYR A 253 -6.68 8.42 5.41
N VAL A 254 -5.61 8.25 4.66
CA VAL A 254 -4.25 7.95 5.15
C VAL A 254 -3.21 8.79 4.40
N GLY A 255 -2.29 9.35 5.12
CA GLY A 255 -1.15 10.11 4.58
C GLY A 255 -0.09 10.30 5.66
N THR A 256 1.13 10.60 5.38
CA THR A 256 1.84 10.54 4.10
C THR A 256 2.22 9.09 3.81
N LEU A 257 2.00 8.62 2.58
CA LEU A 257 2.39 7.29 2.15
C LEU A 257 3.66 7.34 1.28
N PRO A 258 4.48 6.27 1.28
CA PRO A 258 5.51 6.11 0.26
C PRO A 258 4.87 6.08 -1.12
N PRO A 259 5.39 6.82 -2.12
CA PRO A 259 4.67 7.06 -3.38
C PRO A 259 4.70 5.86 -4.34
N TYR A 260 4.31 4.68 -3.89
CA TYR A 260 4.29 3.45 -4.69
C TYR A 260 3.38 3.53 -5.91
N ASN A 261 2.27 4.28 -5.82
CA ASN A 261 1.36 4.42 -6.95
C ASN A 261 1.91 5.32 -8.05
N PHE A 262 2.87 6.20 -7.75
CA PHE A 262 3.43 7.19 -8.68
C PHE A 262 4.88 6.93 -9.06
N VAL A 263 5.55 6.02 -8.35
CA VAL A 263 6.94 5.61 -8.59
C VAL A 263 6.97 4.12 -8.93
N ASN A 264 7.17 3.79 -10.20
CA ASN A 264 7.39 2.40 -10.62
C ASN A 264 8.90 2.14 -10.69
N LEU A 265 9.49 1.77 -9.56
CA LEU A 265 10.90 1.49 -9.44
C LEU A 265 11.15 -0.02 -9.38
N VAL A 266 11.73 -0.57 -10.45
CA VAL A 266 12.25 -1.94 -10.49
C VAL A 266 13.76 -1.86 -10.54
N ILE A 267 14.43 -2.37 -9.52
CA ILE A 267 15.89 -2.47 -9.44
C ILE A 267 16.28 -3.90 -9.83
N ASN A 268 17.18 -4.01 -10.80
CA ASN A 268 17.77 -5.30 -11.14
C ASN A 268 19.01 -5.51 -10.25
N THR A 269 18.92 -6.46 -9.33
CA THR A 269 20.00 -6.78 -8.39
C THR A 269 20.87 -7.95 -8.86
N LYS A 270 20.51 -8.59 -9.98
CA LYS A 270 21.25 -9.75 -10.52
C LYS A 270 22.33 -9.30 -11.51
N GLY A 271 23.56 -9.77 -11.27
CA GLY A 271 24.68 -9.53 -12.19
C GLY A 271 25.28 -8.12 -12.08
N VAL A 272 25.12 -7.46 -10.95
CA VAL A 272 25.68 -6.11 -10.68
C VAL A 272 27.02 -6.22 -9.99
#